data_052e863ecd9f3cfaa6142c4f2e76d022
#
_entry.id   052e863ecd9f3cfaa6142c4f2e76d022
#
_cell.length_a   1.000
_cell.length_b   1.000
_cell.length_c   1.000
_cell.angle_alpha   90.00
_cell.angle_beta   90.00
_cell.angle_gamma   90.00
#
_symmetry.space_group_name_H-M   'P 1'
#
loop_
_entity.id
_entity.type
_entity.pdbx_description
1 polymer ?
#
loop_
_entity_poly.entity_id
_entity_poly.type
_entity_poly.pdbx_seq_one_letter_code
_entity_poly.pdbx_strand_id
1 'polypeptide(L)'
;TPTPAPTSTPTSGADEPADEAILAAYEKAEEAWGWFEIAPMPLNRDDQRTVGEQVYCRVDYPGIKTLADLRGYLKSLFSDGLVEELLPVDGTQYVELDGALYTIDGGRGADITKGEETVQVLRDGTPGRCTVRVTVEVLDPQQGFSVVGSETHDFLYEQVGERWIFTTFSMVR
;
A
#
# COMPACT_ATOMS: atom_id res chain seq x y z
N THR A 1 -38.95 36.30 7.14
CA THR A 1 -38.33 35.37 6.21
C THR A 1 -37.07 34.79 6.87
N PRO A 2 -36.99 33.49 7.06
CA PRO A 2 -35.79 32.93 7.66
C PRO A 2 -34.62 33.08 6.68
N THR A 3 -33.57 33.73 7.12
CA THR A 3 -32.32 33.81 6.40
C THR A 3 -31.68 32.42 6.45
N PRO A 4 -31.33 31.81 5.33
CA PRO A 4 -30.61 30.56 5.37
C PRO A 4 -29.29 30.76 6.11
N ALA A 5 -29.04 29.93 7.07
CA ALA A 5 -27.75 29.91 7.77
C ALA A 5 -26.63 29.75 6.72
N PRO A 6 -25.54 30.50 6.82
CA PRO A 6 -24.43 30.29 5.91
C PRO A 6 -23.95 28.86 6.17
N THR A 7 -24.05 28.04 5.16
CA THR A 7 -23.38 26.74 5.16
C THR A 7 -21.90 27.07 5.17
N SER A 8 -21.28 26.96 6.36
CA SER A 8 -19.85 27.02 6.44
C SER A 8 -19.32 25.82 5.67
N THR A 9 -18.97 26.06 4.42
CA THR A 9 -18.15 25.13 3.67
C THR A 9 -16.86 25.01 4.46
N PRO A 10 -16.48 23.82 4.92
CA PRO A 10 -15.17 23.69 5.54
C PRO A 10 -14.15 24.09 4.49
N THR A 11 -13.40 25.12 4.79
CA THR A 11 -12.24 25.50 3.99
C THR A 11 -11.14 24.50 4.36
N SER A 12 -11.34 23.26 4.02
CA SER A 12 -10.23 22.36 3.81
C SER A 12 -9.47 22.96 2.65
N GLY A 13 -8.15 23.10 2.79
CA GLY A 13 -7.35 23.54 1.66
C GLY A 13 -7.81 22.79 0.42
N ALA A 14 -7.98 23.48 -0.69
CA ALA A 14 -8.70 23.04 -1.89
C ALA A 14 -8.23 21.68 -2.45
N ASP A 15 -7.18 21.08 -1.86
CA ASP A 15 -6.50 19.88 -2.33
C ASP A 15 -6.47 18.74 -1.30
N GLU A 16 -7.14 18.88 -0.15
CA GLU A 16 -7.22 17.76 0.80
C GLU A 16 -8.20 16.69 0.30
N PRO A 17 -7.73 15.44 0.15
CA PRO A 17 -8.60 14.36 -0.31
C PRO A 17 -9.69 14.04 0.72
N ALA A 18 -10.87 13.65 0.24
CA ALA A 18 -11.95 13.16 1.07
C ALA A 18 -11.56 11.82 1.72
N ASP A 19 -12.21 11.47 2.81
CA ASP A 19 -11.96 10.20 3.51
C ASP A 19 -12.04 8.98 2.60
N GLU A 20 -13.03 8.94 1.71
CA GLU A 20 -13.18 7.85 0.72
C GLU A 20 -11.96 7.72 -0.19
N ALA A 21 -11.38 8.84 -0.62
CA ALA A 21 -10.17 8.82 -1.45
C ALA A 21 -8.96 8.32 -0.67
N ILE A 22 -8.88 8.67 0.61
CA ILE A 22 -7.79 8.20 1.50
C ILE A 22 -7.93 6.72 1.77
N LEU A 23 -9.14 6.22 2.03
CA LEU A 23 -9.40 4.79 2.22
C LEU A 23 -9.06 3.99 0.96
N ALA A 24 -9.41 4.51 -0.22
CA ALA A 24 -9.04 3.89 -1.50
C ALA A 24 -7.51 3.89 -1.71
N ALA A 25 -6.83 4.95 -1.31
CA ALA A 25 -5.36 5.02 -1.35
C ALA A 25 -4.73 4.00 -0.39
N TYR A 26 -5.31 3.80 0.79
CA TYR A 26 -4.86 2.78 1.73
C TYR A 26 -4.99 1.36 1.13
N GLU A 27 -6.11 1.03 0.53
CA GLU A 27 -6.31 -0.28 -0.12
C GLU A 27 -5.26 -0.55 -1.20
N LYS A 28 -4.98 0.44 -2.04
CA LYS A 28 -3.93 0.34 -3.07
C LYS A 28 -2.53 0.21 -2.45
N ALA A 29 -2.27 0.94 -1.38
CA ALA A 29 -1.00 0.88 -0.67
C ALA A 29 -0.79 -0.48 -0.01
N GLU A 30 -1.83 -1.04 0.61
CA GLU A 30 -1.79 -2.37 1.21
C GLU A 30 -1.53 -3.45 0.16
N GLU A 31 -2.23 -3.40 -0.97
CA GLU A 31 -2.00 -4.30 -2.09
C GLU A 31 -0.56 -4.20 -2.61
N ALA A 32 -0.09 -2.98 -2.88
CA ALA A 32 1.25 -2.76 -3.44
C ALA A 32 2.36 -3.17 -2.46
N TRP A 33 2.22 -2.88 -1.19
CA TRP A 33 3.18 -3.32 -0.17
C TRP A 33 3.20 -4.85 -0.08
N GLY A 34 2.02 -5.46 -0.16
CA GLY A 34 1.85 -6.91 -0.16
C GLY A 34 2.59 -7.61 -1.30
N TRP A 35 2.80 -6.96 -2.44
CA TRP A 35 3.57 -7.54 -3.55
C TRP A 35 5.02 -7.82 -3.20
N PHE A 36 5.54 -7.20 -2.16
CA PHE A 36 6.93 -7.36 -1.70
C PHE A 36 7.05 -8.28 -0.49
N GLU A 37 6.00 -8.44 0.30
CA GLU A 37 6.04 -9.22 1.54
C GLU A 37 5.12 -10.44 1.54
N ILE A 38 3.90 -10.32 1.03
CA ILE A 38 2.88 -11.38 1.13
C ILE A 38 2.95 -12.33 -0.06
N ALA A 39 2.75 -11.81 -1.25
CA ALA A 39 2.75 -12.57 -2.49
C ALA A 39 3.16 -11.64 -3.65
N PRO A 40 3.86 -12.14 -4.66
CA PRO A 40 4.30 -11.32 -5.78
C PRO A 40 3.10 -10.75 -6.55
N MET A 41 3.36 -9.74 -7.37
CA MET A 41 2.39 -9.26 -8.35
C MET A 41 1.87 -10.42 -9.19
N PRO A 42 0.64 -10.32 -9.73
CA PRO A 42 0.16 -11.31 -10.70
C PRO A 42 1.21 -11.57 -11.78
N LEU A 43 1.51 -12.83 -12.02
CA LEU A 43 2.58 -13.23 -12.91
C LEU A 43 2.18 -14.36 -13.83
N ASN A 44 2.91 -14.47 -14.95
CA ASN A 44 2.74 -15.53 -15.92
C ASN A 44 3.85 -16.58 -15.74
N ARG A 45 3.48 -17.75 -15.25
CA ARG A 45 4.42 -18.87 -15.02
C ARG A 45 4.89 -19.53 -16.30
N ASP A 46 4.23 -19.25 -17.43
CA ASP A 46 4.66 -19.78 -18.75
C ASP A 46 5.77 -18.94 -19.38
N ASP A 47 6.01 -17.72 -18.88
CA ASP A 47 7.08 -16.86 -19.33
C ASP A 47 8.12 -16.69 -18.23
N GLN A 48 9.11 -17.57 -18.21
CA GLN A 48 10.15 -17.61 -17.19
C GLN A 48 11.52 -17.24 -17.76
N ARG A 49 12.33 -16.62 -16.91
CA ARG A 49 13.74 -16.35 -17.19
C ARG A 49 14.57 -16.79 -16.00
N THR A 50 15.68 -17.41 -16.24
CA THR A 50 16.63 -17.82 -15.21
C THR A 50 17.84 -16.90 -15.22
N VAL A 51 18.14 -16.30 -14.06
CA VAL A 51 19.33 -15.46 -13.86
C VAL A 51 20.12 -16.05 -12.71
N GLY A 52 21.28 -16.62 -13.01
CA GLY A 52 22.04 -17.40 -12.05
C GLY A 52 21.26 -18.65 -11.63
N GLU A 53 20.99 -18.77 -10.35
CA GLU A 53 20.17 -19.86 -9.76
C GLU A 53 18.72 -19.47 -9.53
N GLN A 54 18.35 -18.21 -9.84
CA GLN A 54 17.03 -17.67 -9.57
C GLN A 54 16.16 -17.70 -10.82
N VAL A 55 14.94 -18.22 -10.66
CA VAL A 55 13.90 -18.22 -11.71
C VAL A 55 12.97 -17.04 -11.47
N TYR A 56 12.74 -16.28 -12.54
CA TYR A 56 11.83 -15.13 -12.56
C TYR A 56 10.67 -15.40 -13.51
N CYS A 57 9.47 -15.00 -13.12
CA CYS A 57 8.27 -15.04 -13.95
C CYS A 57 7.88 -13.63 -14.38
N ARG A 58 7.36 -13.50 -15.59
CA ARG A 58 6.92 -12.20 -16.11
C ARG A 58 5.72 -11.69 -15.33
N VAL A 59 5.78 -10.43 -14.90
CA VAL A 59 4.66 -9.76 -14.25
C VAL A 59 3.54 -9.53 -15.26
N ASP A 60 2.33 -9.91 -14.90
CA ASP A 60 1.11 -9.72 -15.70
C ASP A 60 0.13 -8.84 -14.93
N TYR A 61 0.36 -7.53 -14.98
CA TYR A 61 -0.46 -6.52 -14.30
C TYR A 61 -0.75 -5.37 -15.24
N PRO A 62 -2.03 -4.95 -15.40
CA PRO A 62 -2.39 -3.86 -16.30
C PRO A 62 -1.70 -2.54 -15.92
N GLY A 63 -1.04 -1.91 -16.89
CA GLY A 63 -0.40 -0.61 -16.71
C GLY A 63 1.00 -0.65 -16.10
N ILE A 64 1.47 -1.79 -15.61
CA ILE A 64 2.82 -1.95 -15.07
C ILE A 64 3.56 -3.00 -15.89
N LYS A 65 4.39 -2.57 -16.80
CA LYS A 65 5.11 -3.42 -17.77
C LYS A 65 6.62 -3.40 -17.58
N THR A 66 7.14 -2.35 -16.95
CA THR A 66 8.57 -2.14 -16.73
C THR A 66 8.87 -1.83 -15.28
N LEU A 67 10.15 -1.88 -14.92
CA LEU A 67 10.59 -1.49 -13.57
C LEU A 67 10.29 -0.01 -13.27
N ALA A 68 10.43 0.84 -14.31
CA ALA A 68 10.09 2.25 -14.20
C ALA A 68 8.59 2.47 -13.94
N ASP A 69 7.72 1.67 -14.57
CA ASP A 69 6.27 1.72 -14.32
C ASP A 69 5.95 1.34 -12.89
N LEU A 70 6.56 0.28 -12.36
CA LEU A 70 6.38 -0.14 -10.97
C LEU A 70 6.84 0.93 -10.00
N ARG A 71 8.02 1.49 -10.22
CA ARG A 71 8.55 2.56 -9.37
C ARG A 71 7.66 3.79 -9.40
N GLY A 72 7.17 4.20 -10.57
CA GLY A 72 6.25 5.31 -10.72
C GLY A 72 4.93 5.08 -10.00
N TYR A 73 4.40 3.87 -10.08
CA TYR A 73 3.19 3.49 -9.34
C TYR A 73 3.39 3.56 -7.82
N LEU A 74 4.50 3.01 -7.33
CA LEU A 74 4.83 3.07 -5.90
C LEU A 74 5.02 4.51 -5.41
N LYS A 75 5.64 5.36 -6.21
CA LYS A 75 5.81 6.79 -5.88
C LYS A 75 4.49 7.57 -5.83
N SER A 76 3.45 7.07 -6.48
CA SER A 76 2.11 7.65 -6.37
C SER A 76 1.41 7.30 -5.05
N LEU A 77 1.90 6.30 -4.32
CA LEU A 77 1.33 5.81 -3.07
C LEU A 77 2.19 6.12 -1.85
N PHE A 78 3.52 6.06 -2.00
CA PHE A 78 4.49 6.11 -0.92
C PHE A 78 5.53 7.21 -1.13
N SER A 79 6.16 7.64 -0.02
CA SER A 79 7.31 8.52 -0.06
C SER A 79 8.50 7.84 -0.75
N ASP A 80 9.43 8.66 -1.24
CA ASP A 80 10.64 8.16 -1.90
C ASP A 80 11.42 7.20 -0.99
N GLY A 81 11.50 7.49 0.32
CA GLY A 81 12.14 6.61 1.30
C GLY A 81 11.51 5.23 1.39
N LEU A 82 10.17 5.16 1.42
CA LEU A 82 9.45 3.88 1.43
C LEU A 82 9.62 3.12 0.11
N VAL A 83 9.65 3.83 -1.02
CA VAL A 83 9.88 3.21 -2.33
C VAL A 83 11.28 2.60 -2.42
N GLU A 84 12.30 3.29 -1.90
CA GLU A 84 13.67 2.74 -1.85
C GLU A 84 13.76 1.49 -0.96
N GLU A 85 12.97 1.46 0.11
CA GLU A 85 12.88 0.30 0.99
C GLU A 85 12.26 -0.91 0.30
N LEU A 86 11.16 -0.70 -0.45
CA LEU A 86 10.48 -1.76 -1.19
C LEU A 86 11.25 -2.19 -2.45
N LEU A 87 11.76 -1.24 -3.19
CA LEU A 87 12.37 -1.45 -4.50
C LEU A 87 13.76 -0.79 -4.56
N PRO A 88 14.76 -1.35 -3.84
CA PRO A 88 16.13 -0.84 -3.91
C PRO A 88 16.68 -0.89 -5.33
N VAL A 89 17.61 0.02 -5.65
CA VAL A 89 18.22 0.09 -6.98
C VAL A 89 18.92 -1.22 -7.38
N ASP A 90 19.52 -1.89 -6.39
CA ASP A 90 20.22 -3.16 -6.54
C ASP A 90 19.36 -4.37 -6.11
N GLY A 91 18.05 -4.17 -5.94
CA GLY A 91 17.12 -5.21 -5.54
C GLY A 91 17.01 -6.32 -6.56
N THR A 92 16.76 -7.54 -6.06
CA THR A 92 16.67 -8.75 -6.89
C THR A 92 15.28 -9.38 -6.93
N GLN A 93 14.33 -8.83 -6.17
CA GLN A 93 12.96 -9.36 -6.11
C GLN A 93 12.16 -9.04 -7.38
N TYR A 94 12.23 -7.80 -7.84
CA TYR A 94 11.65 -7.33 -9.09
C TYR A 94 12.76 -6.82 -9.99
N VAL A 95 12.84 -7.34 -11.20
CA VAL A 95 13.91 -7.00 -12.13
C VAL A 95 13.34 -6.75 -13.52
N GLU A 96 14.07 -5.99 -14.32
CA GLU A 96 13.74 -5.79 -15.72
C GLU A 96 14.66 -6.65 -16.59
N LEU A 97 14.05 -7.53 -17.37
CA LEU A 97 14.74 -8.43 -18.29
C LEU A 97 14.12 -8.26 -19.69
N ASP A 98 14.94 -8.01 -20.69
CA ASP A 98 14.51 -7.82 -22.08
C ASP A 98 13.40 -6.74 -22.24
N GLY A 99 13.45 -5.68 -21.41
CA GLY A 99 12.49 -4.58 -21.45
C GLY A 99 11.14 -4.89 -20.79
N ALA A 100 11.02 -5.98 -20.03
CA ALA A 100 9.81 -6.36 -19.30
C ALA A 100 10.10 -6.62 -17.84
N LEU A 101 9.08 -6.45 -17.00
CA LEU A 101 9.17 -6.66 -15.56
C LEU A 101 8.99 -8.14 -15.23
N TYR A 102 9.91 -8.66 -14.44
CA TYR A 102 9.91 -10.03 -13.93
C TYR A 102 10.05 -10.04 -12.42
N THR A 103 9.51 -11.05 -11.77
CA THR A 103 9.58 -11.21 -10.31
C THR A 103 9.80 -12.66 -9.93
N ILE A 104 10.31 -12.86 -8.71
CA ILE A 104 10.42 -14.17 -8.08
C ILE A 104 9.01 -14.62 -7.69
N ASP A 105 8.65 -15.86 -8.03
CA ASP A 105 7.38 -16.47 -7.61
C ASP A 105 7.54 -17.01 -6.18
N GLY A 106 7.13 -16.21 -5.21
CA GLY A 106 7.17 -16.58 -3.81
C GLY A 106 6.95 -15.42 -2.87
N GLY A 107 6.38 -15.70 -1.72
CA GLY A 107 6.13 -14.75 -0.64
C GLY A 107 5.85 -15.51 0.65
N ARG A 108 5.78 -14.80 1.78
CA ARG A 108 5.48 -15.42 3.08
C ARG A 108 4.02 -15.82 3.26
N GLY A 109 3.14 -15.29 2.42
CA GLY A 109 1.70 -15.39 2.61
C GLY A 109 1.18 -14.42 3.68
N ALA A 110 -0.14 -14.29 3.77
CA ALA A 110 -0.77 -13.50 4.81
C ALA A 110 -0.64 -14.20 6.17
N ASP A 111 -0.58 -13.40 7.24
CA ASP A 111 -0.56 -13.91 8.61
C ASP A 111 -1.96 -14.39 8.99
N ILE A 112 -2.12 -15.70 9.16
CA ILE A 112 -3.41 -16.30 9.47
C ILE A 112 -3.94 -15.94 10.87
N THR A 113 -3.11 -15.35 11.72
CA THR A 113 -3.51 -14.86 13.05
C THR A 113 -4.11 -13.45 13.02
N LYS A 114 -4.16 -12.82 11.85
CA LYS A 114 -4.76 -11.51 11.65
C LYS A 114 -6.16 -11.65 11.04
N GLY A 115 -7.14 -11.07 11.71
CA GLY A 115 -8.54 -11.11 11.28
C GLY A 115 -8.95 -9.87 10.50
N GLU A 116 -10.14 -9.39 10.79
CA GLU A 116 -10.73 -8.26 10.10
C GLU A 116 -10.00 -6.94 10.40
N GLU A 117 -9.88 -6.09 9.40
CA GLU A 117 -9.32 -4.75 9.53
C GLU A 117 -10.41 -3.70 9.57
N THR A 118 -10.23 -2.71 10.44
CA THR A 118 -11.03 -1.49 10.47
C THR A 118 -10.11 -0.30 10.21
N VAL A 119 -10.46 0.53 9.25
CA VAL A 119 -9.64 1.67 8.83
C VAL A 119 -10.37 2.97 9.13
N GLN A 120 -9.68 3.90 9.79
CA GLN A 120 -10.20 5.22 10.14
C GLN A 120 -9.26 6.31 9.66
N VAL A 121 -9.82 7.40 9.16
CA VAL A 121 -9.07 8.61 8.82
C VAL A 121 -9.20 9.60 9.97
N LEU A 122 -8.07 9.98 10.55
CA LEU A 122 -8.00 10.91 11.68
C LEU A 122 -7.34 12.21 11.25
N ARG A 123 -8.00 13.32 11.50
CA ARG A 123 -7.50 14.66 11.19
C ARG A 123 -7.29 15.43 12.49
N ASP A 124 -6.07 15.88 12.71
CA ASP A 124 -5.69 16.64 13.92
C ASP A 124 -5.65 18.15 13.69
N GLY A 125 -6.08 18.60 12.52
CA GLY A 125 -6.04 20.01 12.13
C GLY A 125 -4.70 20.48 11.55
N THR A 126 -3.72 19.59 11.43
CA THR A 126 -2.45 19.91 10.76
C THR A 126 -2.67 19.96 9.24
N PRO A 127 -2.42 21.11 8.58
CA PRO A 127 -2.57 21.20 7.14
C PRO A 127 -1.65 20.21 6.40
N GLY A 128 -2.18 19.59 5.34
CA GLY A 128 -1.39 18.70 4.50
C GLY A 128 -1.03 17.37 5.14
N ARG A 129 -1.71 16.98 6.23
CA ARG A 129 -1.45 15.71 6.92
C ARG A 129 -2.70 15.12 7.56
N CYS A 130 -2.85 13.82 7.47
CA CYS A 130 -3.80 13.07 8.27
C CYS A 130 -3.17 11.72 8.70
N THR A 131 -3.81 11.06 9.65
CA THR A 131 -3.42 9.74 10.12
C THR A 131 -4.43 8.72 9.64
N VAL A 132 -3.95 7.64 9.04
CA VAL A 132 -4.78 6.47 8.72
C VAL A 132 -4.53 5.44 9.81
N ARG A 133 -5.54 5.22 10.63
CA ARG A 133 -5.50 4.25 11.73
C ARG A 133 -6.10 2.93 11.28
N VAL A 134 -5.32 1.88 11.35
CA VAL A 134 -5.73 0.53 11.00
C VAL A 134 -5.76 -0.31 12.27
N THR A 135 -6.94 -0.86 12.58
CA THR A 135 -7.11 -1.80 13.69
C THR A 135 -7.37 -3.16 13.09
N VAL A 136 -6.54 -4.14 13.43
CA VAL A 136 -6.66 -5.51 12.94
C VAL A 136 -6.91 -6.45 14.11
N GLU A 137 -7.86 -7.37 13.94
CA GLU A 137 -8.15 -8.41 14.93
C GLU A 137 -6.99 -9.40 15.03
N VAL A 138 -6.69 -9.82 16.25
CA VAL A 138 -5.72 -10.89 16.53
C VAL A 138 -6.49 -12.16 16.86
N LEU A 139 -6.18 -13.23 16.14
CA LEU A 139 -6.83 -14.53 16.25
C LEU A 139 -5.90 -15.53 16.93
N ASP A 140 -6.47 -16.41 17.75
CA ASP A 140 -5.70 -17.49 18.38
C ASP A 140 -5.98 -18.83 17.68
N PRO A 141 -4.98 -19.40 16.96
CA PRO A 141 -5.13 -20.71 16.32
C PRO A 141 -5.45 -21.84 17.30
N GLN A 142 -5.02 -21.75 18.55
CA GLN A 142 -5.27 -22.75 19.57
C GLN A 142 -6.70 -22.70 20.12
N GLN A 143 -7.42 -21.60 19.83
CA GLN A 143 -8.82 -21.40 20.23
C GLN A 143 -9.76 -21.35 19.01
N GLY A 144 -9.43 -22.08 17.95
CA GLY A 144 -10.24 -22.14 16.73
C GLY A 144 -10.29 -20.81 15.97
N PHE A 145 -9.22 -20.02 16.02
CA PHE A 145 -9.12 -18.70 15.39
C PHE A 145 -10.15 -17.70 15.93
N SER A 146 -10.51 -17.81 17.21
CA SER A 146 -11.35 -16.80 17.86
C SER A 146 -10.57 -15.51 18.08
N VAL A 147 -11.28 -14.38 18.08
CA VAL A 147 -10.69 -13.07 18.33
C VAL A 147 -10.28 -12.97 19.80
N VAL A 148 -9.00 -12.77 20.06
CA VAL A 148 -8.44 -12.64 21.41
C VAL A 148 -7.93 -11.24 21.71
N GLY A 149 -7.89 -10.35 20.74
CA GLY A 149 -7.43 -8.98 20.89
C GLY A 149 -7.43 -8.24 19.56
N SER A 150 -6.77 -7.10 19.56
CA SER A 150 -6.57 -6.29 18.35
C SER A 150 -5.24 -5.56 18.43
N GLU A 151 -4.70 -5.23 17.26
CA GLU A 151 -3.53 -4.37 17.10
C GLU A 151 -3.95 -3.11 16.37
N THR A 152 -3.34 -1.98 16.71
CA THR A 152 -3.59 -0.70 16.06
C THR A 152 -2.30 -0.17 15.47
N HIS A 153 -2.36 0.24 14.20
CA HIS A 153 -1.25 0.80 13.45
C HIS A 153 -1.66 2.16 12.89
N ASP A 154 -0.84 3.15 13.08
CA ASP A 154 -1.07 4.50 12.57
C ASP A 154 -0.07 4.79 11.46
N PHE A 155 -0.58 5.20 10.30
CA PHE A 155 0.23 5.59 9.14
C PHE A 155 -0.03 7.04 8.80
N LEU A 156 1.03 7.78 8.51
CA LEU A 156 0.93 9.17 8.09
C LEU A 156 0.67 9.25 6.59
N TYR A 157 -0.36 10.00 6.25
CA TYR A 157 -0.72 10.32 4.87
C TYR A 157 -0.57 11.81 4.69
N GLU A 158 0.41 12.22 3.89
CA GLU A 158 0.87 13.60 3.82
C GLU A 158 0.95 14.12 2.40
N GLN A 159 0.73 15.42 2.25
CA GLN A 159 0.99 16.11 1.00
C GLN A 159 2.48 16.41 0.86
N VAL A 160 3.09 15.83 -0.17
CA VAL A 160 4.48 16.05 -0.53
C VAL A 160 4.51 16.60 -1.96
N GLY A 161 4.85 17.89 -2.09
CA GLY A 161 4.67 18.60 -3.35
C GLY A 161 3.20 18.70 -3.73
N GLU A 162 2.83 18.21 -4.89
CA GLU A 162 1.43 18.18 -5.37
C GLU A 162 0.72 16.85 -5.13
N ARG A 163 1.38 15.91 -4.44
CA ARG A 163 0.88 14.54 -4.24
C ARG A 163 0.59 14.26 -2.79
N TRP A 164 -0.49 13.52 -2.55
CA TRP A 164 -0.79 12.91 -1.27
C TRP A 164 -0.30 11.47 -1.26
N ILE A 165 0.60 11.15 -0.34
CA ILE A 165 1.29 9.86 -0.25
C ILE A 165 1.45 9.42 1.20
N PHE A 166 1.63 8.11 1.41
CA PHE A 166 2.02 7.58 2.71
C PHE A 166 3.51 7.84 2.94
N THR A 167 3.82 8.47 4.06
CA THR A 167 5.20 8.72 4.50
C THR A 167 5.66 7.72 5.54
N THR A 168 4.73 7.02 6.17
CA THR A 168 4.99 5.82 6.98
C THR A 168 4.02 4.72 6.56
N PHE A 169 4.48 3.49 6.51
CA PHE A 169 3.64 2.34 6.18
C PHE A 169 4.32 1.05 6.62
N SER A 170 3.52 0.05 6.95
CA SER A 170 3.98 -1.32 7.16
C SER A 170 2.83 -2.29 6.90
N MET A 171 3.14 -3.57 6.71
CA MET A 171 2.12 -4.60 6.55
C MET A 171 1.51 -4.93 7.91
N VAL A 172 0.18 -5.03 7.97
CA VAL A 172 -0.57 -5.33 9.20
C VAL A 172 -1.11 -6.77 9.24
N ARG A 173 -0.92 -7.53 8.17
CA ARG A 173 -1.39 -8.91 8.03
C ARG A 173 -0.38 -9.82 7.35
#